data_33ab006a4c04c5659c193db8358f1e33
#
_entry.id   33ab006a4c04c5659c193db8358f1e33
#
_cell.length_a   1.000
_cell.length_b   1.000
_cell.length_c   1.000
_cell.angle_alpha   90.00
_cell.angle_beta   90.00
_cell.angle_gamma   90.00
#
_symmetry.space_group_name_H-M   'P 1'
#
loop_
_entity.id
_entity.type
_entity.pdbx_description
1 polymer ?
#
loop_
_entity_poly.entity_id
_entity_poly.type
_entity_poly.pdbx_seq_one_letter_code
_entity_poly.pdbx_strand_id
1 'polypeptide(L)'
;MELNVKSKLITAVFALLLTLILFTNANNPAQNQSKPTYNYEETVKEVPIVFEYDDKKYYIQGYEPNVDVKLSSANRVQLLAESNADTRTFKVVANLKKLSTGTHEVKLTVENLKSGVKAKLSQNKATVTIEKKISKKFVVKPILADERKLDGVRLTSITSSPKSVNVTTGSQTMKEIAIVQALFTSNSLITQSTTKSVKLEALNAKGEKLDVTFDQTEVEVHLAVKRVSKQVRLRPKQNGNLPDGISGYQFVLNPETILLSSNGGDLDKINEIEIPIDISNIAQSTTKVYNIPIDSDFYSEQKNVTVRIEPIYTQYDHSQNDTNAINQTEGQNQQTTQSSQIKESSSSADDDTNKESTSTTADETKKNNEVKE
;
A
#
# COMPACT_ATOMS: atom_id res chain seq x y z
N MET A 1 -14.20 -51.87 107.18
CA MET A 1 -15.26 -51.48 106.17
C MET A 1 -15.03 -50.09 105.63
N GLU A 2 -14.04 -49.34 105.97
CA GLU A 2 -13.73 -47.95 105.55
C GLU A 2 -12.87 -47.79 104.26
N LEU A 3 -12.08 -48.82 103.89
CA LEU A 3 -11.24 -48.74 102.71
C LEU A 3 -12.03 -48.75 101.39
N ASN A 4 -13.20 -49.39 101.38
CA ASN A 4 -14.02 -49.51 100.14
C ASN A 4 -14.80 -48.22 99.78
N VAL A 5 -15.05 -47.34 100.72
CA VAL A 5 -15.74 -46.08 100.53
C VAL A 5 -14.77 -45.05 99.93
N LYS A 6 -13.55 -44.97 100.42
CA LYS A 6 -12.48 -44.07 99.94
C LYS A 6 -12.10 -44.38 98.46
N SER A 7 -12.00 -45.69 98.13
CA SER A 7 -11.68 -46.10 96.76
C SER A 7 -12.79 -45.76 95.80
N LYS A 8 -14.05 -45.94 96.16
CA LYS A 8 -15.26 -45.55 95.33
C LYS A 8 -15.34 -44.06 95.17
N LEU A 9 -15.02 -43.31 96.23
CA LEU A 9 -15.04 -41.81 96.12
C LEU A 9 -13.91 -41.33 95.17
N ILE A 10 -12.70 -41.88 95.22
CA ILE A 10 -11.59 -41.54 94.34
C ILE A 10 -11.95 -41.90 92.92
N THR A 11 -12.58 -43.03 92.61
CA THR A 11 -13.02 -43.45 91.31
C THR A 11 -14.12 -42.52 90.76
N ALA A 12 -15.09 -42.07 91.60
CA ALA A 12 -16.14 -41.15 91.26
C ALA A 12 -15.60 -39.74 90.86
N VAL A 13 -14.59 -39.26 91.65
CA VAL A 13 -13.93 -37.97 91.36
C VAL A 13 -13.12 -38.09 90.08
N PHE A 14 -12.42 -39.21 89.83
CA PHE A 14 -11.71 -39.44 88.58
C PHE A 14 -12.64 -39.49 87.36
N ALA A 15 -13.82 -40.16 87.48
CA ALA A 15 -14.81 -40.26 86.46
C ALA A 15 -15.42 -38.85 86.18
N LEU A 16 -15.65 -38.03 87.23
CA LEU A 16 -16.17 -36.67 87.06
C LEU A 16 -15.12 -35.76 86.43
N LEU A 17 -13.84 -35.86 86.80
CA LEU A 17 -12.78 -35.12 86.09
C LEU A 17 -12.60 -35.55 84.67
N LEU A 18 -12.69 -36.83 84.34
CA LEU A 18 -12.60 -37.34 82.99
C LEU A 18 -13.76 -36.87 82.12
N THR A 19 -15.02 -36.87 82.64
CA THR A 19 -16.20 -36.33 81.97
C THR A 19 -16.11 -34.83 81.76
N LEU A 20 -15.58 -34.09 82.76
CA LEU A 20 -15.35 -32.66 82.61
C LEU A 20 -14.30 -32.37 81.57
N ILE A 21 -13.21 -33.11 81.48
CA ILE A 21 -12.20 -32.97 80.44
C ILE A 21 -12.78 -33.33 79.08
N LEU A 22 -13.56 -34.40 78.92
CA LEU A 22 -14.22 -34.74 77.66
C LEU A 22 -15.29 -33.74 77.29
N PHE A 23 -16.07 -33.21 78.29
CA PHE A 23 -17.04 -32.16 77.99
C PHE A 23 -16.38 -30.85 77.55
N THR A 24 -15.31 -30.41 78.23
CA THR A 24 -14.59 -29.22 77.79
C THR A 24 -13.91 -29.41 76.44
N ASN A 25 -13.37 -30.62 76.18
CA ASN A 25 -12.79 -30.93 74.86
C ASN A 25 -13.86 -31.03 73.78
N ALA A 26 -15.03 -31.61 74.04
CA ALA A 26 -16.14 -31.69 73.07
C ALA A 26 -16.83 -30.34 72.85
N ASN A 27 -16.91 -29.47 73.90
CA ASN A 27 -17.49 -28.13 73.79
C ASN A 27 -16.47 -27.00 73.61
N ASN A 28 -15.21 -27.32 73.33
CA ASN A 28 -14.20 -26.30 73.09
C ASN A 28 -14.45 -25.64 71.76
N PRO A 29 -14.94 -24.37 71.73
CA PRO A 29 -15.22 -23.65 70.44
C PRO A 29 -13.95 -23.43 69.59
N ALA A 30 -12.78 -23.70 70.20
CA ALA A 30 -11.45 -23.64 69.52
C ALA A 30 -11.18 -24.86 68.60
N GLN A 31 -11.96 -25.97 68.66
CA GLN A 31 -11.85 -27.12 67.75
C GLN A 31 -12.83 -27.09 66.58
N ASN A 32 -13.64 -26.06 66.43
CA ASN A 32 -14.11 -25.70 65.15
C ASN A 32 -12.93 -25.06 64.37
N GLN A 33 -11.89 -25.87 64.12
CA GLN A 33 -10.97 -25.60 63.03
C GLN A 33 -11.86 -25.47 61.78
N SER A 34 -12.19 -24.24 61.42
CA SER A 34 -12.64 -23.91 60.07
C SER A 34 -11.69 -24.66 59.17
N LYS A 35 -12.19 -25.72 58.50
CA LYS A 35 -11.43 -26.39 57.44
C LYS A 35 -10.79 -25.27 56.62
N PRO A 36 -9.49 -25.28 56.36
CA PRO A 36 -8.88 -24.22 55.59
C PRO A 36 -9.70 -24.11 54.31
N THR A 37 -10.46 -23.03 54.19
CA THR A 37 -11.24 -22.76 52.97
C THR A 37 -10.20 -22.38 51.95
N TYR A 38 -9.74 -23.38 51.20
CA TYR A 38 -8.86 -23.11 50.06
C TYR A 38 -9.64 -22.26 49.10
N ASN A 39 -9.35 -20.98 49.07
CA ASN A 39 -9.85 -20.09 48.01
C ASN A 39 -8.98 -20.31 46.80
N TYR A 40 -9.57 -20.88 45.77
CA TYR A 40 -8.96 -20.92 44.46
C TYR A 40 -8.98 -19.47 43.91
N GLU A 41 -7.87 -19.08 43.26
CA GLU A 41 -7.72 -17.77 42.67
C GLU A 41 -7.40 -17.89 41.16
N GLU A 42 -7.97 -17.04 40.36
CA GLU A 42 -7.73 -16.95 38.89
C GLU A 42 -7.75 -15.49 38.50
N THR A 43 -6.80 -15.09 37.63
CA THR A 43 -6.78 -13.73 37.08
C THR A 43 -7.27 -13.78 35.65
N VAL A 44 -8.38 -13.12 35.40
CA VAL A 44 -8.96 -12.95 34.07
C VAL A 44 -8.43 -11.65 33.52
N LYS A 45 -7.65 -11.74 32.44
CA LYS A 45 -7.08 -10.57 31.79
C LYS A 45 -8.03 -9.98 30.76
N GLU A 46 -7.89 -8.67 30.51
CA GLU A 46 -8.55 -7.96 29.42
C GLU A 46 -10.08 -8.12 29.42
N VAL A 47 -10.70 -8.03 30.61
CA VAL A 47 -12.16 -8.04 30.71
C VAL A 47 -12.70 -6.72 30.20
N PRO A 48 -13.60 -6.70 29.17
CA PRO A 48 -14.14 -5.48 28.63
C PRO A 48 -14.97 -4.70 29.63
N ILE A 49 -14.80 -3.36 29.65
CA ILE A 49 -15.59 -2.45 30.46
C ILE A 49 -16.82 -2.02 29.67
N VAL A 50 -18.01 -2.22 30.24
CA VAL A 50 -19.27 -1.76 29.66
C VAL A 50 -19.57 -0.38 30.20
N PHE A 51 -19.56 0.62 29.32
CA PHE A 51 -19.94 1.99 29.68
C PHE A 51 -21.42 2.20 29.45
N GLU A 52 -22.16 2.56 30.51
CA GLU A 52 -23.58 2.88 30.43
C GLU A 52 -23.83 4.38 30.28
N TYR A 53 -24.19 4.83 29.06
CA TYR A 53 -24.48 6.23 28.75
C TYR A 53 -25.53 6.36 27.62
N ASP A 54 -25.96 7.56 27.30
CA ASP A 54 -26.83 7.84 26.15
C ASP A 54 -25.98 7.97 24.89
N ASP A 55 -25.80 6.85 24.18
CA ASP A 55 -24.96 6.71 22.95
C ASP A 55 -25.54 7.47 21.74
N LYS A 56 -26.80 7.92 21.83
CA LYS A 56 -27.40 8.79 20.80
C LYS A 56 -26.96 10.24 20.92
N LYS A 57 -26.70 10.69 22.16
CA LYS A 57 -26.34 12.08 22.46
C LYS A 57 -24.86 12.32 22.67
N TYR A 58 -24.16 11.32 23.21
CA TYR A 58 -22.80 11.46 23.66
C TYR A 58 -21.86 10.48 22.95
N TYR A 59 -20.64 10.87 22.85
CA TYR A 59 -19.50 10.08 22.42
C TYR A 59 -18.50 10.04 23.58
N ILE A 60 -17.93 8.87 23.85
CA ILE A 60 -16.95 8.68 24.92
C ILE A 60 -15.61 8.30 24.33
N GLN A 61 -14.53 8.81 24.94
CA GLN A 61 -13.16 8.56 24.49
C GLN A 61 -12.13 8.70 25.61
N GLY A 62 -10.85 8.39 25.33
CA GLY A 62 -9.77 8.55 26.30
C GLY A 62 -9.83 7.60 27.47
N TYR A 63 -10.38 6.40 27.27
CA TYR A 63 -10.50 5.37 28.28
C TYR A 63 -9.79 4.09 27.86
N GLU A 64 -9.37 3.30 28.86
CA GLU A 64 -8.92 1.94 28.61
C GLU A 64 -10.14 1.01 28.47
N PRO A 65 -10.26 0.26 27.35
CA PRO A 65 -11.46 -0.55 27.09
C PRO A 65 -11.57 -1.79 27.97
N ASN A 66 -10.48 -2.24 28.58
CA ASN A 66 -10.38 -3.50 29.32
C ASN A 66 -9.78 -3.29 30.71
N VAL A 67 -10.07 -4.23 31.62
CA VAL A 67 -9.48 -4.29 32.98
C VAL A 67 -9.23 -5.71 33.39
N ASP A 68 -8.15 -5.97 34.13
CA ASP A 68 -7.86 -7.28 34.69
C ASP A 68 -8.67 -7.50 35.97
N VAL A 69 -9.25 -8.69 36.11
CA VAL A 69 -10.10 -9.08 37.25
C VAL A 69 -9.55 -10.31 37.94
N LYS A 70 -9.19 -10.15 39.18
CA LYS A 70 -8.80 -11.29 40.05
C LYS A 70 -10.06 -11.86 40.70
N LEU A 71 -10.36 -13.13 40.38
CA LEU A 71 -11.47 -13.89 40.92
C LEU A 71 -10.99 -14.80 42.04
N SER A 72 -11.80 -15.00 43.06
CA SER A 72 -11.52 -15.98 44.12
C SER A 72 -12.81 -16.68 44.57
N SER A 73 -12.75 -17.99 44.81
CA SER A 73 -13.88 -18.80 45.25
C SER A 73 -13.42 -20.06 45.99
N ALA A 74 -14.20 -20.52 46.97
CA ALA A 74 -14.05 -21.84 47.55
C ALA A 74 -14.48 -22.98 46.59
N ASN A 75 -15.30 -22.65 45.58
CA ASN A 75 -15.78 -23.58 44.56
C ASN A 75 -15.02 -23.39 43.25
N ARG A 76 -14.13 -24.35 42.96
CA ARG A 76 -13.30 -24.31 41.72
C ARG A 76 -14.11 -24.34 40.42
N VAL A 77 -15.24 -25.09 40.43
CA VAL A 77 -16.08 -25.18 39.21
C VAL A 77 -16.72 -23.84 38.90
N GLN A 78 -17.24 -23.13 39.91
CA GLN A 78 -17.79 -21.79 39.72
C GLN A 78 -16.72 -20.77 39.31
N LEU A 79 -15.53 -20.86 39.89
CA LEU A 79 -14.39 -20.02 39.55
C LEU A 79 -14.01 -20.19 38.08
N LEU A 80 -13.84 -21.43 37.61
CA LEU A 80 -13.52 -21.73 36.20
C LEU A 80 -14.62 -21.30 35.26
N ALA A 81 -15.89 -21.43 35.64
CA ALA A 81 -17.01 -20.98 34.82
C ALA A 81 -17.03 -19.44 34.67
N GLU A 82 -16.63 -18.69 35.71
CA GLU A 82 -16.53 -17.21 35.62
C GLU A 82 -15.23 -16.73 34.98
N SER A 83 -14.15 -17.51 35.03
CA SER A 83 -12.89 -17.15 34.36
C SER A 83 -12.93 -17.36 32.86
N ASN A 84 -13.75 -18.26 32.36
CA ASN A 84 -13.89 -18.51 30.92
C ASN A 84 -14.82 -17.46 30.28
N ALA A 85 -14.37 -16.85 29.17
CA ALA A 85 -15.11 -15.82 28.44
C ALA A 85 -16.49 -16.26 27.96
N ASP A 86 -16.64 -17.53 27.54
CA ASP A 86 -17.88 -18.07 26.98
C ASP A 86 -18.96 -18.38 28.02
N THR A 87 -18.56 -18.63 29.28
CA THR A 87 -19.47 -19.02 30.37
C THR A 87 -19.57 -17.98 31.48
N ARG A 88 -18.79 -16.92 31.39
CA ARG A 88 -18.76 -15.80 32.32
C ARG A 88 -20.09 -15.07 32.36
N THR A 89 -20.60 -14.83 33.58
CA THR A 89 -21.83 -14.08 33.79
C THR A 89 -21.60 -12.66 34.24
N PHE A 90 -20.48 -12.39 34.91
CA PHE A 90 -20.19 -11.04 35.41
C PHE A 90 -19.76 -10.09 34.27
N LYS A 91 -20.05 -8.81 34.51
CA LYS A 91 -19.62 -7.69 33.67
C LYS A 91 -18.95 -6.64 34.53
N VAL A 92 -17.97 -5.93 33.97
CA VAL A 92 -17.42 -4.74 34.61
C VAL A 92 -18.12 -3.53 33.99
N VAL A 93 -18.76 -2.72 34.80
CA VAL A 93 -19.64 -1.62 34.37
C VAL A 93 -19.12 -0.29 34.91
N ALA A 94 -19.11 0.72 34.06
CA ALA A 94 -18.90 2.12 34.38
C ALA A 94 -20.19 2.92 34.05
N ASN A 95 -20.86 3.47 35.06
CA ASN A 95 -22.11 4.20 34.86
C ASN A 95 -21.83 5.69 34.66
N LEU A 96 -22.15 6.21 33.45
CA LEU A 96 -21.93 7.59 33.03
C LEU A 96 -23.26 8.38 32.89
N LYS A 97 -24.45 7.77 33.15
CA LYS A 97 -25.76 8.33 32.86
C LYS A 97 -26.04 9.69 33.52
N LYS A 98 -25.38 9.95 34.66
CA LYS A 98 -25.58 11.17 35.42
C LYS A 98 -24.48 12.22 35.24
N LEU A 99 -23.50 11.94 34.36
CA LEU A 99 -22.35 12.80 34.13
C LEU A 99 -22.63 13.77 32.97
N SER A 100 -22.11 14.99 33.10
CA SER A 100 -22.11 15.99 32.03
C SER A 100 -20.95 15.80 31.08
N THR A 101 -20.87 16.59 30.01
CA THR A 101 -19.68 16.64 29.14
C THR A 101 -18.45 17.09 29.91
N GLY A 102 -17.30 16.49 29.59
CA GLY A 102 -16.01 16.73 30.23
C GLY A 102 -15.28 15.41 30.54
N THR A 103 -14.10 15.52 31.14
CA THR A 103 -13.30 14.38 31.58
C THR A 103 -13.67 14.02 33.02
N HIS A 104 -14.00 12.76 33.23
CA HIS A 104 -14.45 12.26 34.54
C HIS A 104 -13.67 11.02 34.94
N GLU A 105 -13.40 10.88 36.24
CA GLU A 105 -12.93 9.65 36.86
C GLU A 105 -14.13 8.87 37.39
N VAL A 106 -14.41 7.69 36.85
CA VAL A 106 -15.62 6.90 37.13
C VAL A 106 -15.26 5.61 37.84
N LYS A 107 -16.05 5.24 38.83
CA LYS A 107 -15.90 3.98 39.56
C LYS A 107 -16.33 2.82 38.67
N LEU A 108 -15.49 1.76 38.61
CA LEU A 108 -15.83 0.49 38.00
C LEU A 108 -16.54 -0.41 39.02
N THR A 109 -17.61 -1.06 38.61
CA THR A 109 -18.39 -2.02 39.42
C THR A 109 -18.48 -3.35 38.70
N VAL A 110 -18.45 -4.44 39.49
CA VAL A 110 -18.67 -5.78 38.95
C VAL A 110 -20.12 -6.15 39.18
N GLU A 111 -20.85 -6.45 38.13
CA GLU A 111 -22.27 -6.82 38.15
C GLU A 111 -22.45 -8.28 37.69
N ASN A 112 -23.56 -8.91 38.14
CA ASN A 112 -23.95 -10.29 37.77
C ASN A 112 -22.92 -11.39 38.13
N LEU A 113 -22.08 -11.13 39.14
CA LEU A 113 -21.14 -12.14 39.64
C LEU A 113 -21.90 -13.24 40.40
N LYS A 114 -21.59 -14.51 40.11
CA LYS A 114 -22.19 -15.66 40.79
C LYS A 114 -21.93 -15.63 42.29
N SER A 115 -22.92 -16.02 43.06
CA SER A 115 -22.79 -16.17 44.50
C SER A 115 -21.65 -17.14 44.84
N GLY A 116 -20.81 -16.78 45.82
CA GLY A 116 -19.64 -17.57 46.21
C GLY A 116 -18.37 -17.27 45.43
N VAL A 117 -18.39 -16.44 44.39
CA VAL A 117 -17.22 -15.88 43.72
C VAL A 117 -17.02 -14.44 44.18
N LYS A 118 -15.78 -14.07 44.47
CA LYS A 118 -15.39 -12.69 44.75
C LYS A 118 -14.52 -12.17 43.59
N ALA A 119 -14.72 -10.90 43.22
CA ALA A 119 -13.92 -10.24 42.20
C ALA A 119 -13.19 -9.03 42.78
N LYS A 120 -11.95 -8.85 42.39
CA LYS A 120 -11.13 -7.68 42.66
C LYS A 120 -10.57 -7.15 41.34
N LEU A 121 -10.93 -5.91 41.00
CA LEU A 121 -10.41 -5.24 39.81
C LEU A 121 -8.95 -4.81 40.02
N SER A 122 -8.14 -4.84 38.98
CA SER A 122 -6.77 -4.31 39.01
C SER A 122 -6.76 -2.80 39.20
N GLN A 123 -7.79 -2.11 38.66
CA GLN A 123 -8.07 -0.71 38.87
C GLN A 123 -9.56 -0.51 39.19
N ASN A 124 -9.86 0.32 40.17
CA ASN A 124 -11.25 0.55 40.63
C ASN A 124 -11.94 1.72 39.92
N LYS A 125 -11.21 2.44 39.11
CA LYS A 125 -11.66 3.66 38.42
C LYS A 125 -11.15 3.68 36.99
N ALA A 126 -11.89 4.29 36.10
CA ALA A 126 -11.50 4.58 34.73
C ALA A 126 -11.66 6.07 34.47
N THR A 127 -10.70 6.67 33.79
CA THR A 127 -10.85 8.02 33.26
C THR A 127 -11.56 7.94 31.91
N VAL A 128 -12.56 8.78 31.70
CA VAL A 128 -13.33 8.82 30.46
C VAL A 128 -13.70 10.27 30.12
N THR A 129 -13.58 10.65 28.86
CA THR A 129 -14.02 11.95 28.36
C THR A 129 -15.35 11.79 27.63
N ILE A 130 -16.36 12.56 28.06
CA ILE A 130 -17.72 12.57 27.52
C ILE A 130 -17.90 13.83 26.69
N GLU A 131 -18.23 13.70 25.41
CA GLU A 131 -18.48 14.81 24.50
C GLU A 131 -19.87 14.70 23.85
N LYS A 132 -20.40 15.82 23.32
CA LYS A 132 -21.57 15.76 22.43
C LYS A 132 -21.22 15.03 21.18
N LYS A 133 -22.00 14.03 20.81
CA LYS A 133 -21.83 13.24 19.59
C LYS A 133 -22.15 14.09 18.36
N ILE A 134 -21.23 14.11 17.41
CA ILE A 134 -21.39 14.78 16.11
C ILE A 134 -20.96 13.82 15.01
N SER A 135 -21.69 13.85 13.90
CA SER A 135 -21.33 13.15 12.66
C SER A 135 -21.14 14.15 11.53
N LYS A 136 -20.05 14.01 10.76
CA LYS A 136 -19.72 14.88 9.63
C LYS A 136 -19.07 14.07 8.51
N LYS A 137 -19.40 14.45 7.26
CA LYS A 137 -18.80 13.84 6.07
C LYS A 137 -17.41 14.43 5.78
N PHE A 138 -16.43 13.55 5.56
CA PHE A 138 -15.06 13.90 5.19
C PHE A 138 -14.66 13.23 3.87
N VAL A 139 -13.84 13.92 3.10
CA VAL A 139 -13.19 13.36 1.92
C VAL A 139 -12.03 12.48 2.37
N VAL A 140 -11.94 11.27 1.84
CA VAL A 140 -10.83 10.36 2.10
C VAL A 140 -9.65 10.75 1.24
N LYS A 141 -8.48 10.92 1.85
CA LYS A 141 -7.20 11.13 1.17
C LYS A 141 -6.40 9.83 1.12
N PRO A 142 -6.39 9.12 -0.01
CA PRO A 142 -5.53 7.96 -0.15
C PRO A 142 -4.07 8.42 -0.31
N ILE A 143 -3.15 7.71 0.34
CA ILE A 143 -1.71 8.01 0.36
C ILE A 143 -0.94 6.72 0.18
N LEU A 144 0.05 6.71 -0.70
CA LEU A 144 1.03 5.62 -0.79
C LEU A 144 2.10 5.83 0.29
N ALA A 145 2.24 4.85 1.18
CA ALA A 145 3.13 4.94 2.34
C ALA A 145 4.62 4.98 1.97
N ASP A 146 5.01 4.26 0.92
CA ASP A 146 6.40 4.15 0.49
C ASP A 146 6.49 4.07 -1.04
N GLU A 147 6.92 5.18 -1.67
CA GLU A 147 7.12 5.26 -3.12
C GLU A 147 8.30 4.41 -3.62
N ARG A 148 9.24 4.01 -2.75
CA ARG A 148 10.35 3.11 -3.09
C ARG A 148 9.88 1.68 -3.41
N LYS A 149 8.62 1.39 -3.12
CA LYS A 149 7.97 0.14 -3.53
C LYS A 149 7.56 0.11 -5.00
N LEU A 150 7.57 1.26 -5.69
CA LEU A 150 7.34 1.33 -7.13
C LEU A 150 8.59 0.80 -7.86
N ASP A 151 8.40 -0.24 -8.65
CA ASP A 151 9.49 -0.88 -9.40
C ASP A 151 9.20 -0.88 -10.90
N GLY A 152 10.05 -0.20 -11.67
CA GLY A 152 9.90 -0.01 -13.10
C GLY A 152 8.65 0.75 -13.53
N VAL A 153 7.92 1.34 -12.57
CA VAL A 153 6.67 2.07 -12.81
C VAL A 153 6.65 3.41 -12.07
N ARG A 154 5.81 4.30 -12.54
CA ARG A 154 5.53 5.59 -11.92
C ARG A 154 4.07 5.68 -11.53
N LEU A 155 3.79 6.19 -10.33
CA LEU A 155 2.44 6.50 -9.87
C LEU A 155 1.79 7.55 -10.79
N THR A 156 0.63 7.24 -11.32
CA THR A 156 -0.17 8.17 -12.15
C THR A 156 -1.36 8.73 -11.38
N SER A 157 -2.00 7.90 -10.57
CA SER A 157 -3.05 8.35 -9.66
C SER A 157 -3.25 7.37 -8.52
N ILE A 158 -3.76 7.90 -7.41
CA ILE A 158 -4.24 7.12 -6.28
C ILE A 158 -5.64 7.63 -5.90
N THR A 159 -6.61 6.74 -5.84
CA THR A 159 -8.00 7.09 -5.58
C THR A 159 -8.63 6.14 -4.58
N SER A 160 -9.66 6.60 -3.85
CA SER A 160 -10.44 5.77 -2.94
C SER A 160 -11.89 5.61 -3.40
N SER A 161 -12.46 4.46 -3.08
CA SER A 161 -13.88 4.20 -3.25
C SER A 161 -14.45 3.64 -1.95
N PRO A 162 -15.41 4.33 -1.30
CA PRO A 162 -15.95 5.65 -1.66
C PRO A 162 -14.93 6.80 -1.49
N LYS A 163 -15.17 7.93 -2.16
CA LYS A 163 -14.34 9.15 -2.05
C LYS A 163 -14.53 9.90 -0.73
N SER A 164 -15.59 9.60 0.01
CA SER A 164 -15.91 10.28 1.28
C SER A 164 -16.65 9.34 2.20
N VAL A 165 -16.48 9.54 3.51
CA VAL A 165 -17.06 8.73 4.59
C VAL A 165 -17.63 9.63 5.67
N ASN A 166 -18.58 9.12 6.46
CA ASN A 166 -19.07 9.83 7.63
C ASN A 166 -18.22 9.47 8.85
N VAL A 167 -17.70 10.48 9.49
CA VAL A 167 -16.94 10.37 10.74
C VAL A 167 -17.84 10.80 11.89
N THR A 168 -17.96 9.95 12.89
CA THR A 168 -18.71 10.22 14.13
C THR A 168 -17.75 10.22 15.29
N THR A 169 -17.76 11.30 16.07
CA THR A 169 -16.93 11.45 17.27
C THR A 169 -17.50 12.56 18.18
N GLY A 170 -16.77 12.94 19.21
CA GLY A 170 -17.08 14.06 20.08
C GLY A 170 -16.91 15.43 19.41
N SER A 171 -17.63 16.41 19.94
CA SER A 171 -17.67 17.77 19.34
C SER A 171 -16.35 18.52 19.36
N GLN A 172 -15.46 18.26 20.32
CA GLN A 172 -14.12 18.86 20.35
C GLN A 172 -13.19 18.11 19.42
N THR A 173 -13.16 16.78 19.52
CA THR A 173 -12.37 15.93 18.63
C THR A 173 -12.70 16.17 17.15
N MET A 174 -13.99 16.40 16.83
CA MET A 174 -14.43 16.74 15.46
C MET A 174 -13.74 18.00 14.92
N LYS A 175 -13.41 18.98 15.75
CA LYS A 175 -12.73 20.22 15.36
C LYS A 175 -11.22 20.00 15.12
N GLU A 176 -10.66 18.98 15.75
CA GLU A 176 -9.24 18.63 15.65
C GLU A 176 -8.92 17.83 14.40
N ILE A 177 -9.92 17.21 13.76
CA ILE A 177 -9.72 16.41 12.55
C ILE A 177 -9.22 17.33 11.43
N ALA A 178 -7.95 17.15 11.05
CA ALA A 178 -7.33 17.83 9.93
C ALA A 178 -7.48 17.03 8.63
N ILE A 179 -7.40 15.70 8.72
CA ILE A 179 -7.42 14.81 7.56
C ILE A 179 -8.02 13.44 7.91
N VAL A 180 -8.75 12.86 6.97
CA VAL A 180 -9.12 11.44 6.96
C VAL A 180 -8.35 10.78 5.84
N GLN A 181 -7.47 9.84 6.19
CA GLN A 181 -6.59 9.18 5.23
C GLN A 181 -6.81 7.68 5.14
N ALA A 182 -6.44 7.13 3.97
CA ALA A 182 -6.28 5.70 3.72
C ALA A 182 -4.83 5.45 3.31
N LEU A 183 -4.02 4.91 4.22
CA LEU A 183 -2.59 4.70 4.00
C LEU A 183 -2.36 3.36 3.30
N PHE A 184 -2.08 3.41 1.98
CA PHE A 184 -1.79 2.23 1.19
C PHE A 184 -0.37 1.73 1.49
N THR A 185 -0.26 0.56 2.08
CA THR A 185 1.01 -0.12 2.36
C THR A 185 1.14 -1.37 1.49
N SER A 186 2.34 -1.66 1.00
CA SER A 186 2.64 -2.89 0.27
C SER A 186 3.87 -3.59 0.86
N ASN A 187 3.78 -4.90 1.04
CA ASN A 187 4.91 -5.73 1.48
C ASN A 187 5.79 -6.17 0.30
N SER A 188 5.25 -6.14 -0.92
CA SER A 188 5.93 -6.47 -2.18
C SER A 188 6.15 -5.24 -3.04
N LEU A 189 7.00 -5.37 -4.07
CA LEU A 189 7.18 -4.36 -5.09
C LEU A 189 5.88 -4.19 -5.91
N ILE A 190 5.64 -2.98 -6.35
CA ILE A 190 4.45 -2.58 -7.13
C ILE A 190 4.91 -2.39 -8.58
N THR A 191 4.59 -3.34 -9.44
CA THR A 191 4.96 -3.35 -10.86
C THR A 191 3.78 -3.07 -11.80
N GLN A 192 2.56 -3.08 -11.24
CA GLN A 192 1.32 -2.86 -11.97
C GLN A 192 0.26 -2.19 -11.12
N SER A 193 -0.77 -1.63 -11.75
CA SER A 193 -1.91 -1.04 -11.05
C SER A 193 -2.60 -2.09 -10.18
N THR A 194 -3.00 -1.70 -8.98
CA THR A 194 -3.58 -2.61 -7.99
C THR A 194 -4.65 -1.91 -7.15
N THR A 195 -5.57 -2.70 -6.60
CA THR A 195 -6.61 -2.24 -5.68
C THR A 195 -6.49 -3.04 -4.38
N LYS A 196 -6.63 -2.36 -3.25
CA LYS A 196 -6.56 -2.97 -1.92
C LYS A 196 -7.55 -2.31 -0.97
N SER A 197 -8.17 -3.10 -0.09
CA SER A 197 -8.91 -2.58 1.08
C SER A 197 -7.94 -2.03 2.10
N VAL A 198 -8.17 -0.80 2.54
CA VAL A 198 -7.30 -0.04 3.44
C VAL A 198 -8.12 0.57 4.56
N LYS A 199 -7.65 0.41 5.80
CA LYS A 199 -8.28 1.02 6.98
C LYS A 199 -8.15 2.53 6.95
N LEU A 200 -9.22 3.18 7.40
CA LEU A 200 -9.27 4.63 7.55
C LEU A 200 -8.66 5.08 8.87
N GLU A 201 -8.03 6.23 8.84
CA GLU A 201 -7.49 6.92 10.00
C GLU A 201 -7.86 8.40 9.95
N ALA A 202 -8.32 8.96 11.07
CA ALA A 202 -8.49 10.39 11.24
C ALA A 202 -7.29 10.94 12.01
N LEU A 203 -6.65 11.98 11.48
CA LEU A 203 -5.48 12.61 12.09
C LEU A 203 -5.75 14.08 12.39
N ASN A 204 -5.13 14.58 13.46
CA ASN A 204 -5.08 16.00 13.75
C ASN A 204 -3.98 16.71 12.94
N ALA A 205 -3.82 18.02 13.12
CA ALA A 205 -2.82 18.83 12.43
C ALA A 205 -1.37 18.44 12.76
N LYS A 206 -1.14 17.72 13.86
CA LYS A 206 0.18 17.20 14.26
C LYS A 206 0.46 15.80 13.69
N GLY A 207 -0.53 15.17 13.02
CA GLY A 207 -0.42 13.80 12.51
C GLY A 207 -0.74 12.73 13.57
N GLU A 208 -1.28 13.09 14.73
CA GLU A 208 -1.68 12.15 15.76
C GLU A 208 -3.05 11.55 15.43
N LYS A 209 -3.23 10.25 15.68
CA LYS A 209 -4.50 9.55 15.46
C LYS A 209 -5.54 10.00 16.47
N LEU A 210 -6.74 10.24 15.96
CA LEU A 210 -7.91 10.60 16.75
C LEU A 210 -8.84 9.40 16.90
N ASP A 211 -9.46 9.26 18.07
CA ASP A 211 -10.47 8.24 18.33
C ASP A 211 -11.80 8.66 17.71
N VAL A 212 -12.16 8.00 16.62
CA VAL A 212 -13.37 8.28 15.84
C VAL A 212 -14.02 6.99 15.35
N THR A 213 -15.30 7.06 15.07
CA THR A 213 -16.04 5.97 14.42
C THR A 213 -16.35 6.35 12.98
N PHE A 214 -16.04 5.47 12.04
CA PHE A 214 -16.40 5.61 10.63
C PHE A 214 -17.66 4.77 10.33
N ASP A 215 -18.48 5.23 9.40
CA ASP A 215 -19.59 4.44 8.82
C ASP A 215 -19.07 3.24 8.00
N GLN A 216 -17.85 3.34 7.48
CA GLN A 216 -17.10 2.26 6.86
C GLN A 216 -15.67 2.29 7.41
N THR A 217 -15.22 1.22 8.02
CA THR A 217 -13.87 1.14 8.63
C THR A 217 -12.75 1.01 7.59
N GLU A 218 -13.09 0.55 6.40
CA GLU A 218 -12.15 0.34 5.30
C GLU A 218 -12.73 0.90 3.99
N VAL A 219 -11.84 1.32 3.11
CA VAL A 219 -12.17 1.75 1.75
C VAL A 219 -11.27 1.05 0.75
N GLU A 220 -11.75 0.83 -0.47
CA GLU A 220 -10.91 0.36 -1.55
C GLU A 220 -10.04 1.50 -2.05
N VAL A 221 -8.73 1.30 -2.05
CA VAL A 221 -7.75 2.23 -2.64
C VAL A 221 -7.23 1.63 -3.93
N HIS A 222 -7.48 2.34 -5.02
CA HIS A 222 -6.96 2.01 -6.34
C HIS A 222 -5.71 2.83 -6.62
N LEU A 223 -4.61 2.12 -6.82
CA LEU A 223 -3.30 2.65 -7.17
C LEU A 223 -3.08 2.41 -8.68
N ALA A 224 -3.08 3.46 -9.48
CA ALA A 224 -2.79 3.39 -10.90
C ALA A 224 -1.34 3.76 -11.17
N VAL A 225 -0.63 2.87 -11.85
CA VAL A 225 0.77 3.08 -12.23
C VAL A 225 0.95 2.91 -13.74
N LYS A 226 1.98 3.56 -14.28
CA LYS A 226 2.40 3.43 -15.68
C LYS A 226 3.89 3.09 -15.72
N ARG A 227 4.28 2.17 -16.61
CA ARG A 227 5.69 1.83 -16.81
C ARG A 227 6.50 3.05 -17.22
N VAL A 228 7.69 3.19 -16.67
CA VAL A 228 8.66 4.18 -17.12
C VAL A 228 9.21 3.70 -18.44
N SER A 229 9.23 4.56 -19.45
CA SER A 229 9.68 4.24 -20.81
C SER A 229 10.56 5.35 -21.36
N LYS A 230 11.56 4.98 -22.18
CA LYS A 230 12.48 5.86 -22.87
C LYS A 230 12.58 5.47 -24.33
N GLN A 231 12.65 6.45 -25.23
CA GLN A 231 12.95 6.19 -26.64
C GLN A 231 14.45 5.97 -26.78
N VAL A 232 14.84 4.82 -27.33
CA VAL A 232 16.24 4.39 -27.49
C VAL A 232 16.54 4.17 -28.95
N ARG A 233 17.71 4.64 -29.40
CA ARG A 233 18.17 4.49 -30.78
C ARG A 233 18.72 3.08 -31.02
N LEU A 234 18.44 2.55 -32.21
CA LEU A 234 19.05 1.33 -32.70
C LEU A 234 20.29 1.67 -33.53
N ARG A 235 21.40 0.99 -33.28
CA ARG A 235 22.68 1.21 -33.97
C ARG A 235 23.16 -0.10 -34.62
N PRO A 236 23.48 -0.08 -35.94
CA PRO A 236 24.04 -1.26 -36.57
C PRO A 236 25.49 -1.50 -36.09
N LYS A 237 25.79 -2.73 -35.75
CA LYS A 237 27.16 -3.19 -35.41
C LYS A 237 27.57 -4.25 -36.40
N GLN A 238 28.54 -3.92 -37.23
CA GLN A 238 29.11 -4.87 -38.21
C GLN A 238 29.81 -6.01 -37.48
N ASN A 239 29.55 -7.22 -37.93
CA ASN A 239 30.21 -8.44 -37.50
C ASN A 239 30.63 -9.26 -38.72
N GLY A 240 31.84 -9.84 -38.69
CA GLY A 240 32.41 -10.57 -39.84
C GLY A 240 33.39 -9.74 -40.69
N ASN A 241 34.01 -10.39 -41.68
CA ASN A 241 35.01 -9.79 -42.59
C ASN A 241 34.30 -9.16 -43.80
N LEU A 242 34.90 -8.09 -44.31
CA LEU A 242 34.46 -7.47 -45.57
C LEU A 242 34.73 -8.44 -46.73
N PRO A 243 33.75 -8.73 -47.60
CA PRO A 243 33.96 -9.45 -48.85
C PRO A 243 34.87 -8.68 -49.81
N ASP A 244 35.54 -9.41 -50.73
CA ASP A 244 36.40 -8.81 -51.72
C ASP A 244 35.69 -7.78 -52.57
N GLY A 245 36.31 -6.61 -52.81
CA GLY A 245 35.75 -5.54 -53.59
C GLY A 245 34.75 -4.61 -52.86
N ILE A 246 34.58 -4.82 -51.56
CA ILE A 246 33.70 -3.97 -50.70
C ILE A 246 34.56 -3.23 -49.68
N SER A 247 34.39 -1.91 -49.63
CA SER A 247 35.11 -1.03 -48.68
C SER A 247 34.31 -0.77 -47.40
N GLY A 248 32.98 -1.04 -47.36
CA GLY A 248 32.09 -0.82 -46.23
C GLY A 248 30.63 -1.03 -46.56
N TYR A 249 29.77 -0.70 -45.63
CA TYR A 249 28.32 -0.79 -45.80
C TYR A 249 27.64 0.45 -45.26
N GLN A 250 26.56 0.86 -45.94
CA GLN A 250 25.57 1.78 -45.42
C GLN A 250 24.36 0.97 -44.88
N PHE A 251 23.87 1.34 -43.68
CA PHE A 251 22.74 0.66 -43.06
C PHE A 251 21.59 1.64 -42.87
N VAL A 252 20.39 1.23 -43.27
CA VAL A 252 19.15 1.93 -42.98
C VAL A 252 18.26 1.03 -42.14
N LEU A 253 17.97 1.45 -40.92
CA LEU A 253 17.17 0.70 -39.95
C LEU A 253 15.72 1.23 -39.97
N ASN A 254 14.76 0.31 -39.91
CA ASN A 254 13.35 0.64 -39.75
C ASN A 254 12.69 -0.32 -38.73
N PRO A 255 12.28 0.20 -37.54
CA PRO A 255 12.44 1.57 -37.07
C PRO A 255 13.87 1.92 -36.64
N GLU A 256 14.24 3.20 -36.64
CA GLU A 256 15.54 3.69 -36.14
C GLU A 256 15.60 3.77 -34.60
N THR A 257 14.42 3.89 -33.96
CA THR A 257 14.27 4.00 -32.51
C THR A 257 13.15 3.11 -32.04
N ILE A 258 13.25 2.63 -30.81
CA ILE A 258 12.19 1.87 -30.14
C ILE A 258 11.83 2.49 -28.79
N LEU A 259 10.63 2.21 -28.32
CA LEU A 259 10.21 2.53 -26.95
C LEU A 259 10.65 1.37 -26.03
N LEU A 260 11.59 1.64 -25.14
CA LEU A 260 12.09 0.70 -24.16
C LEU A 260 11.45 1.02 -22.80
N SER A 261 10.85 0.03 -22.16
CA SER A 261 10.23 0.14 -20.84
C SER A 261 11.07 -0.60 -19.81
N SER A 262 11.15 -0.09 -18.59
CA SER A 262 11.85 -0.75 -17.48
C SER A 262 11.01 -1.92 -16.93
N ASN A 263 11.69 -3.02 -16.64
CA ASN A 263 11.24 -4.15 -15.83
C ASN A 263 12.06 -4.28 -14.54
N GLY A 264 12.63 -3.16 -14.06
CA GLY A 264 13.58 -3.11 -12.94
C GLY A 264 14.94 -2.54 -13.34
N GLY A 265 15.24 -2.46 -14.64
CA GLY A 265 16.48 -1.88 -15.15
C GLY A 265 16.48 -0.35 -15.15
N ASP A 266 17.67 0.23 -15.07
CA ASP A 266 17.91 1.67 -15.12
C ASP A 266 17.94 2.14 -16.57
N LEU A 267 16.86 2.75 -17.05
CA LEU A 267 16.75 3.28 -18.42
C LEU A 267 17.73 4.42 -18.71
N ASP A 268 18.21 5.14 -17.70
CA ASP A 268 19.12 6.26 -17.92
C ASP A 268 20.49 5.79 -18.41
N LYS A 269 20.85 4.55 -18.12
CA LYS A 269 22.08 3.91 -18.60
C LYS A 269 22.00 3.42 -20.05
N ILE A 270 20.81 3.30 -20.61
CA ILE A 270 20.60 2.80 -21.98
C ILE A 270 20.34 3.96 -22.91
N ASN A 271 21.29 4.28 -23.77
CA ASN A 271 21.16 5.35 -24.77
C ASN A 271 20.97 4.81 -26.18
N GLU A 272 21.56 3.65 -26.47
CA GLU A 272 21.46 2.97 -27.75
C GLU A 272 21.48 1.44 -27.55
N ILE A 273 20.94 0.72 -28.53
CA ILE A 273 20.99 -0.75 -28.59
C ILE A 273 21.69 -1.15 -29.88
N GLU A 274 22.78 -1.88 -29.76
CA GLU A 274 23.54 -2.38 -30.91
C GLU A 274 22.85 -3.61 -31.54
N ILE A 275 22.67 -3.57 -32.85
CA ILE A 275 22.10 -4.65 -33.65
C ILE A 275 23.27 -5.36 -34.35
N PRO A 276 23.65 -6.58 -33.96
CA PRO A 276 24.75 -7.31 -34.61
C PRO A 276 24.30 -7.75 -36.01
N ILE A 277 25.04 -7.31 -37.04
CA ILE A 277 24.79 -7.59 -38.44
C ILE A 277 25.97 -8.34 -39.00
N ASP A 278 25.78 -9.61 -39.34
CA ASP A 278 26.77 -10.40 -40.04
C ASP A 278 26.85 -10.01 -41.53
N ILE A 279 28.00 -9.45 -41.93
CA ILE A 279 28.25 -8.92 -43.26
C ILE A 279 29.04 -9.89 -44.15
N SER A 280 29.50 -11.04 -43.62
CA SER A 280 30.49 -11.93 -44.29
C SER A 280 30.07 -12.42 -45.68
N ASN A 281 28.75 -12.43 -45.99
CA ASN A 281 28.22 -12.96 -47.25
C ASN A 281 27.29 -11.95 -47.95
N ILE A 282 27.49 -10.65 -47.74
CA ILE A 282 26.66 -9.62 -48.33
C ILE A 282 27.41 -8.89 -49.41
N ALA A 283 27.30 -9.37 -50.68
CA ALA A 283 27.93 -8.76 -51.82
C ALA A 283 27.03 -7.77 -52.61
N GLN A 284 25.71 -7.74 -52.31
CA GLN A 284 24.74 -6.89 -52.99
C GLN A 284 23.78 -6.28 -51.97
N SER A 285 23.11 -5.17 -52.37
CA SER A 285 22.09 -4.57 -51.53
C SER A 285 21.03 -5.58 -51.15
N THR A 286 20.76 -5.68 -49.86
CA THR A 286 19.80 -6.65 -49.30
C THR A 286 19.04 -6.04 -48.14
N THR A 287 17.86 -6.59 -47.86
CA THR A 287 17.05 -6.22 -46.71
C THR A 287 16.82 -7.47 -45.86
N LYS A 288 17.17 -7.38 -44.57
CA LYS A 288 17.01 -8.47 -43.59
C LYS A 288 16.33 -7.98 -42.31
N VAL A 289 15.67 -8.89 -41.63
CA VAL A 289 15.06 -8.67 -40.33
C VAL A 289 15.93 -9.22 -39.23
N TYR A 290 16.26 -8.42 -38.25
CA TYR A 290 17.08 -8.79 -37.09
C TYR A 290 16.28 -8.67 -35.80
N ASN A 291 16.53 -9.57 -34.86
CA ASN A 291 16.02 -9.46 -33.50
C ASN A 291 16.76 -8.34 -32.77
N ILE A 292 16.02 -7.54 -32.01
CA ILE A 292 16.58 -6.50 -31.13
C ILE A 292 17.01 -7.18 -29.83
N PRO A 293 18.31 -7.17 -29.46
CA PRO A 293 18.78 -7.77 -28.22
C PRO A 293 18.38 -6.88 -27.03
N ILE A 294 17.31 -7.27 -26.32
CA ILE A 294 16.79 -6.57 -25.16
C ILE A 294 17.00 -7.47 -23.94
N ASP A 295 17.74 -6.99 -22.92
CA ASP A 295 17.93 -7.69 -21.67
C ASP A 295 16.61 -7.88 -20.92
N SER A 296 16.55 -8.89 -20.04
CA SER A 296 15.37 -9.24 -19.23
C SER A 296 14.85 -8.10 -18.33
N ASP A 297 15.76 -7.19 -17.97
CA ASP A 297 15.46 -6.01 -17.14
C ASP A 297 14.67 -4.91 -17.89
N PHE A 298 14.48 -5.14 -19.20
CA PHE A 298 13.77 -4.21 -20.08
C PHE A 298 12.73 -4.92 -20.93
N TYR A 299 11.78 -4.15 -21.43
CA TYR A 299 10.72 -4.61 -22.31
C TYR A 299 10.46 -3.63 -23.45
N SER A 300 10.24 -4.14 -24.67
CA SER A 300 9.69 -3.38 -25.80
C SER A 300 8.66 -4.22 -26.55
N GLU A 301 7.61 -3.58 -27.05
CA GLU A 301 6.66 -4.25 -27.95
C GLU A 301 7.33 -4.58 -29.30
N GLN A 302 8.25 -3.72 -29.74
CA GLN A 302 9.02 -3.94 -30.95
C GLN A 302 10.19 -4.90 -30.68
N LYS A 303 10.10 -6.10 -31.22
CA LYS A 303 11.12 -7.16 -31.04
C LYS A 303 12.11 -7.27 -32.17
N ASN A 304 11.75 -6.75 -33.35
CA ASN A 304 12.52 -6.90 -34.59
C ASN A 304 12.74 -5.56 -35.25
N VAL A 305 13.85 -5.44 -35.99
CA VAL A 305 14.18 -4.29 -36.85
C VAL A 305 14.49 -4.77 -38.25
N THR A 306 13.96 -4.10 -39.25
CA THR A 306 14.31 -4.34 -40.66
C THR A 306 15.51 -3.48 -41.02
N VAL A 307 16.57 -4.10 -41.51
CA VAL A 307 17.78 -3.40 -41.89
C VAL A 307 17.99 -3.57 -43.38
N ARG A 308 18.09 -2.47 -44.11
CA ARG A 308 18.57 -2.42 -45.48
C ARG A 308 20.05 -2.18 -45.43
N ILE A 309 20.81 -3.06 -46.09
CA ILE A 309 22.27 -3.12 -46.12
C ILE A 309 22.74 -2.86 -47.52
N GLU A 310 23.48 -1.79 -47.74
CA GLU A 310 23.98 -1.35 -49.02
C GLU A 310 25.50 -1.40 -49.02
N PRO A 311 26.16 -2.27 -49.82
CA PRO A 311 27.60 -2.32 -49.92
C PRO A 311 28.16 -1.09 -50.61
N ILE A 312 29.28 -0.59 -50.11
CA ILE A 312 30.13 0.44 -50.72
C ILE A 312 31.28 -0.25 -51.38
N TYR A 313 31.31 -0.15 -52.71
CA TYR A 313 32.36 -0.83 -53.49
C TYR A 313 33.67 -0.04 -53.47
N THR A 314 34.82 -0.76 -53.53
CA THR A 314 36.11 -0.13 -53.74
C THR A 314 36.18 0.42 -55.17
N GLN A 315 36.43 1.71 -55.33
CA GLN A 315 36.77 2.28 -56.63
C GLN A 315 38.18 1.78 -56.97
N TYR A 316 38.31 0.93 -58.02
CA TYR A 316 39.57 0.71 -58.64
C TYR A 316 39.94 1.96 -59.42
N ASP A 317 40.96 2.69 -58.97
CA ASP A 317 41.56 3.81 -59.70
C ASP A 317 42.35 3.22 -60.87
N HIS A 318 41.77 3.28 -62.08
CA HIS A 318 42.43 2.91 -63.34
C HIS A 318 43.39 3.97 -63.81
N SER A 319 44.15 4.62 -62.96
CA SER A 319 45.15 5.63 -63.25
C SER A 319 46.54 5.13 -63.03
N GLN A 320 46.97 4.04 -63.71
CA GLN A 320 48.41 3.80 -63.99
C GLN A 320 48.58 2.60 -64.90
N ASN A 321 48.65 2.88 -66.21
CA ASN A 321 49.62 2.29 -67.13
C ASN A 321 49.17 2.54 -68.57
N ASP A 322 49.45 3.73 -69.13
CA ASP A 322 49.72 3.91 -70.57
C ASP A 322 50.89 4.87 -70.74
N THR A 323 52.10 4.37 -70.50
CA THR A 323 53.30 4.91 -71.12
C THR A 323 54.08 3.72 -71.73
N ASN A 324 53.87 3.53 -73.04
CA ASN A 324 54.85 3.08 -74.04
C ASN A 324 54.22 2.26 -75.13
N ALA A 325 53.90 2.91 -76.23
CA ALA A 325 54.29 2.41 -77.60
C ALA A 325 53.97 3.51 -78.62
N ILE A 326 55.06 4.24 -78.94
CA ILE A 326 55.20 4.96 -80.18
C ILE A 326 55.42 3.93 -81.31
N ASN A 327 54.63 3.94 -82.37
CA ASN A 327 55.07 4.16 -83.71
C ASN A 327 54.03 3.79 -84.79
N GLN A 328 53.85 4.79 -85.66
CA GLN A 328 53.61 4.73 -87.11
C GLN A 328 52.45 3.90 -87.68
N THR A 329 51.48 4.51 -88.30
CA THR A 329 51.51 4.74 -89.77
C THR A 329 50.29 5.54 -90.21
N GLU A 330 50.61 6.46 -91.12
CA GLU A 330 49.71 7.34 -91.91
C GLU A 330 48.50 6.68 -92.59
N GLY A 331 47.50 7.47 -92.81
CA GLY A 331 46.61 7.19 -93.88
C GLY A 331 45.15 7.70 -93.75
N GLN A 332 44.96 8.95 -94.08
CA GLN A 332 43.84 9.46 -94.87
C GLN A 332 42.40 8.96 -94.64
N ASN A 333 41.46 9.69 -94.32
CA ASN A 333 40.65 10.65 -95.17
C ASN A 333 39.23 10.88 -94.60
N GLN A 334 38.97 12.10 -94.50
CA GLN A 334 37.71 12.82 -94.90
C GLN A 334 36.37 12.48 -94.16
N GLN A 335 35.93 13.50 -93.52
CA GLN A 335 34.70 14.27 -93.82
C GLN A 335 33.37 13.61 -93.50
N THR A 336 32.52 14.17 -92.70
CA THR A 336 31.71 15.36 -92.97
C THR A 336 30.81 15.61 -91.75
N THR A 337 30.87 16.83 -91.14
CA THR A 337 29.79 17.78 -90.87
C THR A 337 28.50 17.24 -90.26
N GLN A 338 27.93 17.73 -89.22
CA GLN A 338 27.38 19.01 -88.77
C GLN A 338 26.79 18.86 -87.42
N SER A 339 27.15 19.64 -86.41
CA SER A 339 26.55 20.97 -86.15
C SER A 339 25.05 20.95 -85.71
N SER A 340 24.84 21.24 -84.50
CA SER A 340 24.03 22.31 -83.94
C SER A 340 23.97 22.23 -82.42
N GLN A 341 24.63 22.99 -81.82
CA GLN A 341 24.46 24.19 -81.00
C GLN A 341 22.99 24.64 -80.75
N ILE A 342 22.86 25.08 -79.50
CA ILE A 342 22.16 26.29 -79.04
C ILE A 342 21.03 25.92 -78.10
N LYS A 343 20.84 26.46 -76.91
CA LYS A 343 21.30 27.66 -76.22
C LYS A 343 20.84 27.68 -74.81
N GLU A 344 21.63 28.31 -73.96
CA GLU A 344 21.21 28.95 -72.71
C GLU A 344 20.02 29.86 -72.87
N SER A 345 19.24 29.98 -71.82
CA SER A 345 18.81 31.31 -71.31
C SER A 345 18.22 31.20 -69.93
N SER A 346 18.89 31.67 -68.98
CA SER A 346 18.66 32.64 -67.91
C SER A 346 17.44 33.56 -68.13
N SER A 347 16.75 33.77 -67.00
CA SER A 347 16.37 35.05 -66.37
C SER A 347 15.15 34.79 -65.48
N SER A 348 15.23 35.05 -64.24
CA SER A 348 15.15 36.26 -63.46
C SER A 348 13.74 36.88 -63.42
N ALA A 349 13.36 37.07 -62.23
CA ALA A 349 12.73 38.24 -61.60
C ALA A 349 11.21 38.31 -61.47
N ASP A 350 10.87 38.51 -60.21
CA ASP A 350 9.96 39.54 -59.65
C ASP A 350 8.46 39.39 -59.95
N ASP A 351 7.62 39.49 -59.04
CA ASP A 351 7.25 40.54 -58.11
C ASP A 351 5.78 40.37 -57.69
N ASP A 352 5.58 40.45 -56.39
CA ASP A 352 4.60 41.29 -55.76
C ASP A 352 3.08 40.98 -55.78
N THR A 353 2.59 41.29 -54.64
CA THR A 353 1.25 41.80 -54.24
C THR A 353 0.19 40.80 -53.82
N ASN A 354 0.00 40.67 -52.49
CA ASN A 354 -0.86 41.49 -51.61
C ASN A 354 -2.37 41.37 -51.90
N LYS A 355 -3.05 40.93 -50.82
CA LYS A 355 -4.32 41.40 -50.25
C LYS A 355 -5.03 40.25 -49.53
N GLU A 356 -5.08 40.27 -48.20
CA GLU A 356 -6.01 40.99 -47.33
C GLU A 356 -7.48 40.84 -47.71
N SER A 357 -8.20 40.24 -46.83
CA SER A 357 -9.49 40.72 -46.24
C SER A 357 -10.12 39.56 -45.45
N THR A 358 -10.15 39.69 -44.18
CA THR A 358 -11.18 40.32 -43.32
C THR A 358 -12.56 39.70 -43.36
N SER A 359 -12.94 39.41 -42.19
CA SER A 359 -14.22 39.71 -41.52
C SER A 359 -15.26 38.59 -41.61
N THR A 360 -16.06 38.30 -40.71
CA THR A 360 -16.61 38.95 -39.54
C THR A 360 -17.70 38.05 -39.02
N THR A 361 -17.77 38.00 -37.68
CA THR A 361 -18.94 38.18 -36.83
C THR A 361 -20.13 37.21 -36.86
N ALA A 362 -20.38 36.77 -35.66
CA ALA A 362 -21.66 36.94 -34.92
C ALA A 362 -22.80 35.99 -35.34
N ASP A 363 -23.63 35.47 -34.53
CA ASP A 363 -24.30 35.99 -33.35
C ASP A 363 -25.18 34.89 -32.74
N GLU A 364 -25.33 34.95 -31.44
CA GLU A 364 -26.50 34.67 -30.65
C GLU A 364 -27.55 33.64 -31.10
N THR A 365 -27.96 32.74 -30.23
CA THR A 365 -29.23 32.94 -29.51
C THR A 365 -29.42 31.92 -28.35
N LYS A 366 -29.67 32.49 -27.21
CA LYS A 366 -30.47 32.01 -26.05
C LYS A 366 -31.66 31.11 -26.42
N LYS A 367 -31.92 30.11 -25.61
CA LYS A 367 -33.22 30.00 -24.91
C LYS A 367 -33.21 28.98 -23.78
N ASN A 368 -33.50 29.50 -22.61
CA ASN A 368 -34.22 28.94 -21.48
C ASN A 368 -35.21 27.82 -21.82
N ASN A 369 -35.28 26.85 -20.94
CA ASN A 369 -36.56 26.54 -20.28
C ASN A 369 -36.31 25.83 -18.94
N GLU A 370 -36.75 26.52 -17.89
CA GLU A 370 -37.29 25.94 -16.65
C GLU A 370 -38.43 24.98 -17.00
N VAL A 371 -38.65 23.96 -16.16
CA VAL A 371 -39.84 23.70 -15.36
C VAL A 371 -39.70 22.38 -14.59
N LYS A 372 -39.78 22.47 -13.25
CA LYS A 372 -40.55 21.71 -12.22
C LYS A 372 -40.81 20.20 -12.46
N GLU A 373 -40.38 19.36 -11.57
CA GLU A 373 -41.13 18.93 -10.36
C GLU A 373 -40.13 18.34 -9.32
#